data_c50df516aa8c79f3d8979b1ec36f7b5b
#
_entry.id   c50df516aa8c79f3d8979b1ec36f7b5b
#
_cell.length_a   1.000
_cell.length_b   1.000
_cell.length_c   1.000
_cell.angle_alpha   90.00
_cell.angle_beta   90.00
_cell.angle_gamma   90.00
#
_symmetry.space_group_name_H-M   'P 1'
#
loop_
_entity.id
_entity.type
_entity.pdbx_description
1 polymer ?
#
loop_
_entity_poly.entity_id
_entity_poly.type
_entity_poly.pdbx_seq_one_letter_code
_entity_poly.pdbx_strand_id
1 'polypeptide(L)'
;LQEFTEFRYTSDLPANGQPGEVRFTYLPEGMEEQYREQDAIEFYVYYESPDGDCMDLSQIAVSDGTSVSIGLDTENADVTYFTVRGCEAMKIVKGLDHTIHWTEGDSIYTLYGTVPMEELEKVAEGIQIVG
;
A
#
# COMPACT_ATOMS: atom_id res chain seq x y z
N LEU A 1 4.93 3.51 -25.31
CA LEU A 1 4.08 4.37 -24.48
C LEU A 1 3.77 3.67 -23.16
N GLN A 2 3.86 4.41 -22.10
CA GLN A 2 3.55 3.93 -20.78
C GLN A 2 2.13 4.33 -20.38
N GLU A 3 1.38 3.37 -19.86
CA GLU A 3 0.02 3.58 -19.42
C GLU A 3 -0.01 3.74 -17.90
N PHE A 4 -0.71 4.76 -17.43
CA PHE A 4 -0.90 4.97 -15.99
C PHE A 4 -2.39 5.03 -15.68
N THR A 5 -2.77 4.38 -14.61
CA THR A 5 -4.11 4.52 -14.03
C THR A 5 -4.01 5.50 -12.88
N GLU A 6 -4.79 6.57 -12.97
CA GLU A 6 -4.82 7.59 -11.93
C GLU A 6 -6.06 7.40 -11.09
N PHE A 7 -5.88 7.38 -9.78
CA PHE A 7 -6.97 7.28 -8.81
C PHE A 7 -7.05 8.58 -8.03
N ARG A 8 -8.26 9.09 -7.87
CA ARG A 8 -8.51 10.30 -7.09
C ARG A 8 -9.43 9.98 -5.93
N TYR A 9 -9.01 10.36 -4.75
CA TYR A 9 -9.73 10.07 -3.52
C TYR A 9 -10.09 11.35 -2.80
N THR A 10 -11.31 11.40 -2.26
CA THR A 10 -11.75 12.50 -1.40
C THR A 10 -12.37 11.90 -0.15
N SER A 11 -12.28 12.62 0.96
CA SER A 11 -12.84 12.18 2.22
C SER A 11 -13.81 13.22 2.77
N ASP A 12 -14.95 12.75 3.27
CA ASP A 12 -15.91 13.58 4.00
C ASP A 12 -15.66 13.53 5.50
N LEU A 13 -14.64 12.79 5.93
CA LEU A 13 -14.30 12.66 7.35
C LEU A 13 -13.60 13.90 7.87
N PRO A 14 -13.73 14.21 9.18
CA PRO A 14 -13.00 15.32 9.75
C PRO A 14 -11.50 15.19 9.56
N ALA A 15 -10.83 16.33 9.34
CA ALA A 15 -9.39 16.34 9.13
C ALA A 15 -8.65 16.04 10.43
N ASN A 16 -8.23 14.81 10.60
CA ASN A 16 -7.40 14.40 11.74
C ASN A 16 -5.92 14.58 11.46
N GLY A 17 -5.55 14.67 10.21
CA GLY A 17 -4.23 15.07 9.77
C GLY A 17 -3.10 14.07 9.98
N GLN A 18 -3.36 12.91 10.57
CA GLN A 18 -2.28 11.95 10.89
C GLN A 18 -2.66 10.56 10.44
N PRO A 19 -1.80 9.87 9.67
CA PRO A 19 -1.99 8.46 9.44
C PRO A 19 -1.78 7.71 10.77
N GLY A 20 -2.54 6.65 10.98
CA GLY A 20 -2.34 5.79 12.14
C GLY A 20 -1.01 5.06 12.03
N GLU A 21 -0.50 4.59 13.16
CA GLU A 21 0.69 3.76 13.15
C GLU A 21 0.35 2.40 12.55
N VAL A 22 1.19 1.93 11.64
CA VAL A 22 1.01 0.63 10.99
C VAL A 22 2.04 -0.34 11.53
N ARG A 23 1.57 -1.53 11.91
CA ARG A 23 2.43 -2.63 12.36
C ARG A 23 2.14 -3.86 11.54
N PHE A 24 3.18 -4.61 11.22
CA PHE A 24 3.04 -5.86 10.49
C PHE A 24 3.03 -7.03 11.47
N THR A 25 2.04 -7.92 11.33
CA THR A 25 2.01 -9.17 12.09
C THR A 25 2.60 -10.32 11.30
N TYR A 26 2.82 -10.12 10.00
CA TYR A 26 3.46 -11.09 9.13
C TYR A 26 4.40 -10.37 8.17
N LEU A 27 5.60 -10.90 8.02
CA LEU A 27 6.57 -10.44 7.02
C LEU A 27 7.13 -11.65 6.30
N PRO A 28 7.40 -11.56 4.98
CA PRO A 28 8.08 -12.63 4.27
C PRO A 28 9.44 -12.89 4.88
N GLU A 29 9.93 -14.12 4.75
CA GLU A 29 11.18 -14.55 5.34
C GLU A 29 12.35 -13.64 4.94
N GLY A 30 13.15 -13.25 5.90
CA GLY A 30 14.35 -12.45 5.69
C GLY A 30 14.13 -10.96 5.57
N MET A 31 12.90 -10.49 5.55
CA MET A 31 12.63 -9.05 5.41
C MET A 31 13.06 -8.27 6.63
N GLU A 32 13.88 -7.24 6.40
CA GLU A 32 14.37 -6.35 7.46
C GLU A 32 14.09 -4.90 7.06
N GLU A 33 13.60 -4.12 7.99
CA GLU A 33 13.30 -2.72 7.78
C GLU A 33 14.59 -1.94 7.50
N GLN A 34 14.61 -1.18 6.39
CA GLN A 34 15.75 -0.38 5.98
C GLN A 34 15.49 1.11 6.15
N TYR A 35 14.24 1.52 6.00
CA TYR A 35 13.90 2.94 5.99
C TYR A 35 12.45 3.12 6.43
N ARG A 36 12.23 4.16 7.22
CA ARG A 36 10.89 4.52 7.69
C ARG A 36 10.77 6.04 7.73
N GLU A 37 9.64 6.53 7.25
CA GLU A 37 9.32 7.95 7.28
C GLU A 37 7.86 8.14 7.64
N GLN A 38 7.58 9.13 8.45
CA GLN A 38 6.21 9.47 8.79
C GLN A 38 6.10 10.99 9.00
N ASP A 39 5.10 11.58 8.37
CA ASP A 39 4.76 12.98 8.57
C ASP A 39 3.26 13.12 8.83
N ALA A 40 2.71 14.33 8.72
CA ALA A 40 1.29 14.58 9.02
C ALA A 40 0.34 13.92 8.03
N ILE A 41 0.81 13.50 6.86
CA ILE A 41 -0.02 13.01 5.76
C ILE A 41 0.32 11.57 5.39
N GLU A 42 1.59 11.21 5.42
CA GLU A 42 2.06 9.93 4.88
C GLU A 42 2.91 9.15 5.88
N PHE A 43 2.70 7.83 5.88
CA PHE A 43 3.59 6.86 6.49
C PHE A 43 4.18 6.00 5.38
N TYR A 44 5.50 5.78 5.43
CA TYR A 44 6.20 4.95 4.44
C TYR A 44 7.24 4.10 5.13
N VAL A 45 7.33 2.82 4.76
CA VAL A 45 8.33 1.91 5.28
C VAL A 45 8.85 0.99 4.18
N TYR A 46 10.16 0.77 4.15
CA TYR A 46 10.83 -0.03 3.14
C TYR A 46 11.61 -1.17 3.78
N TYR A 47 11.45 -2.36 3.23
CA TYR A 47 12.10 -3.59 3.68
C TYR A 47 12.90 -4.23 2.57
N GLU A 48 14.02 -4.87 2.92
CA GLU A 48 14.82 -5.70 2.00
C GLU A 48 15.16 -7.02 2.64
N SER A 49 15.31 -8.06 1.82
CA SER A 49 15.83 -9.35 2.26
C SER A 49 17.25 -9.55 1.74
N PRO A 50 18.06 -10.43 2.36
CA PRO A 50 19.40 -10.75 1.87
C PRO A 50 19.39 -11.35 0.46
N ASP A 51 18.27 -11.93 0.03
CA ASP A 51 18.11 -12.53 -1.29
C ASP A 51 17.85 -11.51 -2.39
N GLY A 52 17.75 -10.23 -2.07
CA GLY A 52 17.52 -9.18 -3.04
C GLY A 52 16.05 -8.85 -3.26
N ASP A 53 15.13 -9.45 -2.51
CA ASP A 53 13.73 -9.09 -2.55
C ASP A 53 13.48 -7.81 -1.75
N CYS A 54 12.47 -7.08 -2.15
CA CYS A 54 12.09 -5.86 -1.43
C CYS A 54 10.57 -5.76 -1.28
N MET A 55 10.17 -4.90 -0.36
CA MET A 55 8.76 -4.64 -0.09
C MET A 55 8.64 -3.27 0.55
N ASP A 56 7.62 -2.51 0.15
CA ASP A 56 7.31 -1.26 0.83
C ASP A 56 5.82 -1.08 1.00
N LEU A 57 5.47 -0.27 1.99
CA LEU A 57 4.09 0.13 2.24
C LEU A 57 4.02 1.64 2.36
N SER A 58 3.07 2.22 1.64
CA SER A 58 2.72 3.63 1.73
C SER A 58 1.29 3.74 2.26
N GLN A 59 1.09 4.62 3.23
CA GLN A 59 -0.23 4.95 3.76
C GLN A 59 -0.39 6.46 3.68
N ILE A 60 -1.39 6.92 2.96
CA ILE A 60 -1.65 8.36 2.79
C ILE A 60 -3.01 8.68 3.39
N ALA A 61 -3.04 9.60 4.35
CA ALA A 61 -4.29 10.07 4.96
C ALA A 61 -4.99 11.07 4.05
N VAL A 62 -6.30 10.89 3.86
CA VAL A 62 -7.12 11.81 3.07
C VAL A 62 -8.00 12.58 4.04
N SER A 63 -7.76 13.88 4.14
CA SER A 63 -8.50 14.75 5.05
C SER A 63 -9.76 15.30 4.39
N ASP A 64 -10.71 15.72 5.23
CA ASP A 64 -11.94 16.37 4.79
C ASP A 64 -11.63 17.58 3.91
N GLY A 65 -12.32 17.68 2.78
CA GLY A 65 -12.15 18.79 1.85
C GLY A 65 -10.92 18.70 0.96
N THR A 66 -10.11 17.66 1.11
CA THR A 66 -8.93 17.44 0.26
C THR A 66 -9.16 16.27 -0.68
N SER A 67 -8.38 16.23 -1.74
CA SER A 67 -8.37 15.07 -2.63
C SER A 67 -6.93 14.66 -2.91
N VAL A 68 -6.72 13.38 -3.11
CA VAL A 68 -5.41 12.81 -3.42
C VAL A 68 -5.53 12.05 -4.74
N SER A 69 -4.56 12.28 -5.62
CA SER A 69 -4.46 11.54 -6.89
C SER A 69 -3.23 10.66 -6.84
N ILE A 70 -3.41 9.39 -7.20
CA ILE A 70 -2.32 8.42 -7.24
C ILE A 70 -2.25 7.82 -8.64
N GLY A 71 -1.08 7.89 -9.26
CA GLY A 71 -0.82 7.27 -10.54
C GLY A 71 -0.15 5.93 -10.34
N LEU A 72 -0.70 4.87 -10.94
CA LEU A 72 -0.12 3.54 -10.90
C LEU A 72 0.17 3.09 -12.33
N ASP A 73 1.38 2.56 -12.54
CA ASP A 73 1.78 2.04 -13.84
C ASP A 73 1.08 0.71 -14.10
N THR A 74 0.11 0.71 -15.00
CA THR A 74 -0.67 -0.48 -15.34
C THR A 74 -0.39 -0.98 -16.76
N GLU A 75 0.56 -0.39 -17.46
CA GLU A 75 0.92 -0.83 -18.81
C GLU A 75 1.47 -2.25 -18.77
N ASN A 76 0.90 -3.15 -19.57
CA ASN A 76 1.27 -4.56 -19.63
C ASN A 76 1.15 -5.27 -18.29
N ALA A 77 0.30 -4.78 -17.41
CA ALA A 77 0.07 -5.39 -16.11
C ALA A 77 -1.24 -6.17 -16.09
N ASP A 78 -1.30 -7.22 -15.28
CA ASP A 78 -2.54 -7.90 -14.96
C ASP A 78 -3.15 -7.21 -13.75
N VAL A 79 -4.37 -6.72 -13.90
CA VAL A 79 -5.09 -6.03 -12.84
C VAL A 79 -6.30 -6.87 -12.44
N THR A 80 -6.40 -7.20 -11.16
CA THR A 80 -7.48 -8.02 -10.62
C THR A 80 -8.03 -7.36 -9.36
N TYR A 81 -9.34 -7.43 -9.16
CA TYR A 81 -9.98 -6.87 -7.97
C TYR A 81 -10.29 -8.00 -6.99
N PHE A 82 -10.11 -7.72 -5.70
CA PHE A 82 -10.36 -8.69 -4.64
C PHE A 82 -10.65 -7.95 -3.34
N THR A 83 -10.77 -8.69 -2.24
CA THR A 83 -11.04 -8.11 -0.93
C THR A 83 -9.85 -8.37 -0.01
N VAL A 84 -9.39 -7.32 0.68
CA VAL A 84 -8.36 -7.45 1.72
C VAL A 84 -8.85 -6.68 2.96
N ARG A 85 -8.76 -7.31 4.13
CA ARG A 85 -9.17 -6.70 5.40
C ARG A 85 -10.63 -6.20 5.35
N GLY A 86 -11.48 -6.87 4.56
CA GLY A 86 -12.86 -6.45 4.37
C GLY A 86 -13.05 -5.28 3.42
N CYS A 87 -12.00 -4.80 2.79
CA CYS A 87 -12.05 -3.65 1.89
C CYS A 87 -11.81 -4.08 0.45
N GLU A 88 -12.42 -3.38 -0.50
CA GLU A 88 -12.12 -3.60 -1.91
C GLU A 88 -10.68 -3.24 -2.18
N ALA A 89 -9.98 -4.11 -2.91
CA ALA A 89 -8.58 -3.95 -3.22
C ALA A 89 -8.30 -4.32 -4.66
N MET A 90 -7.16 -3.85 -5.16
CA MET A 90 -6.70 -4.13 -6.50
C MET A 90 -5.33 -4.77 -6.42
N LYS A 91 -5.14 -5.89 -7.15
CA LYS A 91 -3.84 -6.51 -7.35
C LYS A 91 -3.32 -6.10 -8.70
N ILE A 92 -2.06 -5.69 -8.76
CA ILE A 92 -1.40 -5.34 -10.00
C ILE A 92 -0.14 -6.19 -10.12
N VAL A 93 -0.06 -7.01 -11.15
CA VAL A 93 1.10 -7.87 -11.40
C VAL A 93 1.74 -7.44 -12.71
N LYS A 94 2.98 -6.99 -12.63
CA LYS A 94 3.74 -6.58 -13.80
C LYS A 94 5.14 -7.19 -13.71
N GLY A 95 5.33 -8.33 -14.39
CA GLY A 95 6.56 -9.08 -14.27
C GLY A 95 6.76 -9.56 -12.84
N LEU A 96 7.88 -9.18 -12.23
CA LEU A 96 8.19 -9.51 -10.85
C LEU A 96 7.65 -8.47 -9.86
N ASP A 97 7.10 -7.37 -10.36
CA ASP A 97 6.57 -6.30 -9.54
C ASP A 97 5.12 -6.58 -9.20
N HIS A 98 4.83 -6.71 -7.92
CA HIS A 98 3.49 -6.99 -7.41
C HIS A 98 3.04 -5.85 -6.51
N THR A 99 1.80 -5.40 -6.72
CA THR A 99 1.24 -4.28 -5.94
C THR A 99 -0.16 -4.64 -5.48
N ILE A 100 -0.46 -4.32 -4.23
CA ILE A 100 -1.83 -4.35 -3.69
C ILE A 100 -2.18 -2.93 -3.28
N HIS A 101 -3.30 -2.45 -3.78
CA HIS A 101 -3.75 -1.08 -3.55
C HIS A 101 -5.18 -1.10 -3.03
N TRP A 102 -5.44 -0.43 -1.88
CA TRP A 102 -6.78 -0.38 -1.30
C TRP A 102 -6.97 0.88 -0.46
N THR A 103 -8.23 1.16 -0.16
CA THR A 103 -8.57 2.22 0.78
C THR A 103 -9.22 1.60 2.01
N GLU A 104 -8.88 2.12 3.17
CA GLU A 104 -9.43 1.64 4.43
C GLU A 104 -9.52 2.82 5.39
N GLY A 105 -10.73 3.07 5.93
CA GLY A 105 -10.95 4.25 6.73
C GLY A 105 -10.75 5.52 5.89
N ASP A 106 -9.95 6.43 6.38
CA ASP A 106 -9.62 7.67 5.68
C ASP A 106 -8.21 7.63 5.06
N SER A 107 -7.69 6.43 4.82
CA SER A 107 -6.33 6.25 4.31
C SER A 107 -6.31 5.43 3.03
N ILE A 108 -5.29 5.68 2.22
CA ILE A 108 -5.00 4.96 0.98
C ILE A 108 -3.72 4.16 1.22
N TYR A 109 -3.78 2.86 0.95
CA TYR A 109 -2.66 1.95 1.15
C TYR A 109 -2.14 1.42 -0.17
N THR A 110 -0.83 1.41 -0.34
CA THR A 110 -0.17 0.80 -1.49
C THR A 110 0.96 -0.07 -0.97
N LEU A 111 0.84 -1.37 -1.15
CA LEU A 111 1.84 -2.36 -0.74
C LEU A 111 2.48 -2.93 -1.99
N TYR A 112 3.78 -2.74 -2.12
CA TYR A 112 4.56 -3.18 -3.26
C TYR A 112 5.61 -4.19 -2.82
N GLY A 113 5.92 -5.16 -3.67
CA GLY A 113 7.02 -6.06 -3.41
C GLY A 113 7.39 -6.93 -4.58
N THR A 114 8.57 -7.54 -4.50
CA THR A 114 9.04 -8.50 -5.50
C THR A 114 8.83 -9.94 -5.04
N VAL A 115 8.28 -10.14 -3.84
CA VAL A 115 7.90 -11.46 -3.33
C VAL A 115 6.62 -11.95 -4.03
N PRO A 116 6.30 -13.26 -3.96
CA PRO A 116 5.07 -13.76 -4.56
C PRO A 116 3.83 -13.01 -4.05
N MET A 117 2.84 -12.85 -4.92
CA MET A 117 1.61 -12.12 -4.55
C MET A 117 0.94 -12.73 -3.31
N GLU A 118 1.00 -14.04 -3.15
CA GLU A 118 0.45 -14.73 -1.98
C GLU A 118 1.07 -14.22 -0.68
N GLU A 119 2.38 -13.93 -0.71
CA GLU A 119 3.08 -13.38 0.44
C GLU A 119 2.62 -11.95 0.74
N LEU A 120 2.47 -11.13 -0.31
CA LEU A 120 1.96 -9.77 -0.14
C LEU A 120 0.54 -9.76 0.42
N GLU A 121 -0.30 -10.69 -0.02
CA GLU A 121 -1.66 -10.81 0.51
C GLU A 121 -1.65 -11.11 2.00
N LYS A 122 -0.75 -11.98 2.46
CA LYS A 122 -0.61 -12.26 3.89
C LYS A 122 -0.13 -11.04 4.66
N VAL A 123 0.80 -10.28 4.09
CA VAL A 123 1.28 -9.06 4.71
C VAL A 123 0.13 -8.07 4.87
N ALA A 124 -0.64 -7.85 3.81
CA ALA A 124 -1.77 -6.91 3.81
C ALA A 124 -2.82 -7.31 4.85
N GLU A 125 -3.20 -8.59 4.88
CA GLU A 125 -4.19 -9.08 5.85
C GLU A 125 -3.71 -8.96 7.29
N GLY A 126 -2.40 -9.07 7.51
CA GLY A 126 -1.81 -9.04 8.85
C GLY A 126 -1.47 -7.65 9.36
N ILE A 127 -1.77 -6.60 8.62
CA ILE A 127 -1.49 -5.24 9.06
C ILE A 127 -2.38 -4.89 10.25
N GLN A 128 -1.78 -4.25 11.27
CA GLN A 128 -2.53 -3.67 12.37
C GLN A 128 -2.38 -2.15 12.30
N ILE A 129 -3.50 -1.47 12.38
CA ILE A 129 -3.54 -0.01 12.36
C ILE A 129 -3.84 0.44 13.79
N VAL A 130 -2.87 1.14 14.38
CA VAL A 130 -2.95 1.64 15.75
C VAL A 130 -3.06 3.15 15.66
N GLY A 131 -4.23 3.67 15.96
CA GLY A 131 -4.43 5.09 15.78
C GLY A 131 -4.87 5.82 16.98
#